data_979bf6d804ebea82a38268ee215a82f6
#
_entry.id   979bf6d804ebea82a38268ee215a82f6
#
_cell.length_a   1.000
_cell.length_b   1.000
_cell.length_c   1.000
_cell.angle_alpha   90.00
_cell.angle_beta   90.00
_cell.angle_gamma   90.00
#
_symmetry.space_group_name_H-M   'P 1'
#
loop_
_entity.id
_entity.type
_entity.pdbx_description
1 polymer ?
#
loop_
_entity_poly.entity_id
_entity_poly.type
_entity_poly.pdbx_seq_one_letter_code
_entity_poly.pdbx_strand_id
1 'polypeptide(L)'
;MNKFNKIAAFSLLAMTMNGVAHAEGWYAGLDLTTSKMDLDGDLQRAYDAKVIDDQLDGGSLIVGYSFNPWLAVEGGLHAQQMDQLTWVTSPIATGFADTTIDTRSISLAAKLSQPLAWGFSAYAKPGIAYTRTEVEVVGNATILGMSGQVSGSETKSKVHPNLEVGLDYAFNDSFSAGIGYERQFNALSLGDEHYSLDTLKLGLRYHF
;
A
#
# COMPACT_ATOMS: atom_id res chain seq x y z
N MET A 1 -7.04 -10.97 -21.96
CA MET A 1 -5.62 -11.37 -21.86
C MET A 1 -5.21 -11.20 -20.39
N ASN A 2 -4.78 -12.26 -19.74
CA ASN A 2 -4.70 -12.36 -18.27
C ASN A 2 -3.76 -11.32 -17.64
N LYS A 3 -4.33 -10.44 -16.82
CA LYS A 3 -3.60 -9.40 -16.04
C LYS A 3 -2.74 -9.99 -14.89
N PHE A 4 -2.87 -11.29 -14.59
CA PHE A 4 -2.12 -11.99 -13.53
C PHE A 4 -0.61 -12.17 -13.79
N ASN A 5 -0.13 -11.97 -15.02
CA ASN A 5 1.27 -12.25 -15.37
C ASN A 5 2.26 -11.11 -15.05
N LYS A 6 1.81 -9.96 -14.54
CA LYS A 6 2.73 -8.84 -14.22
C LYS A 6 3.26 -8.87 -12.79
N ILE A 7 2.64 -9.64 -11.89
CA ILE A 7 3.07 -9.77 -10.48
C ILE A 7 4.19 -10.81 -10.32
N ALA A 8 4.32 -11.75 -11.26
CA ALA A 8 5.28 -12.86 -11.17
C ALA A 8 6.75 -12.50 -11.49
N ALA A 9 7.07 -11.28 -11.89
CA ALA A 9 8.41 -10.91 -12.33
C ALA A 9 9.35 -10.40 -11.21
N PHE A 10 8.89 -10.34 -9.95
CA PHE A 10 9.67 -9.85 -8.82
C PHE A 10 10.32 -10.94 -7.94
N SER A 11 10.16 -12.18 -8.27
CA SER A 11 10.63 -13.31 -7.46
C SER A 11 11.98 -13.81 -7.90
N LEU A 12 13.07 -13.06 -7.82
CA LEU A 12 14.43 -13.68 -7.81
C LEU A 12 15.55 -12.67 -7.51
N LEU A 13 15.55 -12.12 -6.30
CA LEU A 13 16.80 -11.51 -5.79
C LEU A 13 17.05 -11.92 -4.33
N ALA A 14 16.73 -13.14 -3.98
CA ALA A 14 17.09 -13.72 -2.71
C ALA A 14 18.13 -14.81 -2.98
N MET A 15 19.39 -14.46 -3.11
CA MET A 15 20.40 -15.49 -3.04
C MET A 15 21.77 -15.02 -2.61
N THR A 16 22.29 -15.83 -1.69
CA THR A 16 23.69 -15.95 -1.26
C THR A 16 24.22 -14.87 -0.33
N MET A 17 23.66 -14.80 0.86
CA MET A 17 24.40 -14.34 2.03
C MET A 17 24.31 -15.44 3.09
N ASN A 18 25.31 -16.30 3.17
CA ASN A 18 25.52 -17.20 4.30
C ASN A 18 25.98 -16.35 5.47
N GLY A 19 25.08 -16.00 6.36
CA GLY A 19 25.34 -15.26 7.59
C GLY A 19 24.75 -16.00 8.79
N VAL A 20 25.56 -16.18 9.79
CA VAL A 20 25.21 -16.75 11.09
C VAL A 20 24.13 -15.90 11.75
N ALA A 21 23.11 -16.52 12.34
CA ALA A 21 22.03 -15.86 13.08
C ALA A 21 22.58 -14.98 14.20
N HIS A 22 22.72 -13.70 13.92
CA HIS A 22 23.06 -12.67 14.91
C HIS A 22 21.88 -11.69 14.98
N ALA A 23 21.68 -11.06 16.14
CA ALA A 23 20.72 -9.95 16.29
C ALA A 23 21.00 -8.77 15.35
N GLU A 24 22.11 -8.80 14.63
CA GLU A 24 22.59 -7.88 13.63
C GLU A 24 22.64 -8.61 12.27
N GLY A 25 22.09 -8.02 11.22
CA GLY A 25 22.15 -8.65 9.91
C GLY A 25 21.06 -8.17 8.94
N TRP A 26 21.17 -8.67 7.72
CA TRP A 26 20.19 -8.42 6.66
C TRP A 26 18.95 -9.29 6.84
N TYR A 27 17.83 -8.75 6.45
CA TYR A 27 16.60 -9.49 6.27
C TYR A 27 15.83 -8.99 5.05
N ALA A 28 15.02 -9.86 4.51
CA ALA A 28 14.10 -9.54 3.43
C ALA A 28 12.69 -10.04 3.78
N GLY A 29 11.67 -9.40 3.24
CA GLY A 29 10.31 -9.76 3.55
C GLY A 29 9.31 -9.37 2.49
N LEU A 30 8.12 -9.94 2.68
CA LEU A 30 6.94 -9.70 1.87
C LEU A 30 5.80 -9.27 2.80
N ASP A 31 5.05 -8.25 2.40
CA ASP A 31 3.81 -7.86 3.05
C ASP A 31 2.63 -8.01 2.09
N LEU A 32 1.51 -8.49 2.61
CA LEU A 32 0.20 -8.27 2.05
C LEU A 32 -0.38 -7.02 2.69
N THR A 33 -0.97 -6.15 1.88
CA THR A 33 -1.44 -4.84 2.33
C THR A 33 -2.86 -4.59 1.89
N THR A 34 -3.65 -4.02 2.79
CA THR A 34 -4.95 -3.45 2.47
C THR A 34 -5.01 -2.04 3.04
N SER A 35 -5.39 -1.08 2.21
CA SER A 35 -5.38 0.34 2.57
C SER A 35 -6.75 0.95 2.42
N LYS A 36 -7.04 1.93 3.27
CA LYS A 36 -8.24 2.76 3.20
C LYS A 36 -7.86 4.22 3.13
N MET A 37 -8.59 4.96 2.30
CA MET A 37 -8.48 6.41 2.22
C MET A 37 -9.23 7.05 3.38
N ASP A 38 -8.57 7.97 4.10
CA ASP A 38 -9.22 8.81 5.12
C ASP A 38 -9.92 9.96 4.38
N LEU A 39 -11.23 9.81 4.17
CA LEU A 39 -12.08 10.74 3.43
C LEU A 39 -12.78 11.69 4.40
N ASP A 40 -12.62 12.99 4.21
CA ASP A 40 -13.32 14.03 4.97
C ASP A 40 -14.48 14.65 4.20
N GLY A 41 -15.53 15.10 4.92
CA GLY A 41 -16.60 15.95 4.40
C GLY A 41 -17.58 15.29 3.45
N ASP A 42 -17.75 15.85 2.24
CA ASP A 42 -18.76 15.40 1.27
C ASP A 42 -18.40 14.07 0.62
N LEU A 43 -17.12 13.74 0.50
CA LEU A 43 -16.65 12.44 0.02
C LEU A 43 -16.98 11.33 1.01
N GLN A 44 -16.90 11.59 2.33
CA GLN A 44 -17.33 10.64 3.35
C GLN A 44 -18.81 10.27 3.20
N ARG A 45 -19.67 11.23 2.87
CA ARG A 45 -21.10 10.96 2.62
C ARG A 45 -21.34 10.08 1.40
N ALA A 46 -20.52 10.26 0.33
CA ALA A 46 -20.61 9.42 -0.87
C ALA A 46 -20.16 7.99 -0.56
N TYR A 47 -19.14 7.82 0.27
CA TYR A 47 -18.67 6.54 0.78
C TYR A 47 -19.74 5.85 1.65
N ASP A 48 -20.31 6.55 2.63
CA ASP A 48 -21.36 6.03 3.51
C ASP A 48 -22.61 5.57 2.72
N ALA A 49 -22.86 6.19 1.56
CA ALA A 49 -23.90 5.77 0.61
C ALA A 49 -23.52 4.54 -0.23
N LYS A 50 -22.32 3.96 -0.03
CA LYS A 50 -21.73 2.84 -0.83
C LYS A 50 -21.66 3.12 -2.33
N VAL A 51 -21.41 4.35 -2.69
CA VAL A 51 -21.24 4.80 -4.08
C VAL A 51 -19.77 4.67 -4.49
N ILE A 52 -18.84 4.73 -3.52
CA ILE A 52 -17.40 4.67 -3.73
C ILE A 52 -16.81 3.56 -2.86
N ASP A 53 -15.96 2.70 -3.42
CA ASP A 53 -15.07 1.81 -2.67
C ASP A 53 -13.75 2.57 -2.41
N ASP A 54 -13.22 2.48 -1.18
CA ASP A 54 -12.01 3.17 -0.75
C ASP A 54 -10.84 2.21 -0.45
N GLN A 55 -11.03 0.93 -0.76
CA GLN A 55 -10.07 -0.10 -0.43
C GLN A 55 -9.09 -0.35 -1.57
N LEU A 56 -7.79 -0.22 -1.27
CA LEU A 56 -6.69 -0.60 -2.16
C LEU A 56 -5.98 -1.82 -1.59
N ASP A 57 -5.93 -2.89 -2.37
CA ASP A 57 -5.21 -4.11 -2.00
C ASP A 57 -3.88 -4.21 -2.75
N GLY A 58 -2.90 -4.82 -2.10
CA GLY A 58 -1.59 -4.91 -2.70
C GLY A 58 -0.58 -5.69 -1.90
N GLY A 59 0.68 -5.40 -2.17
CA GLY A 59 1.79 -6.04 -1.47
C GLY A 59 3.05 -5.20 -1.49
N SER A 60 4.01 -5.61 -0.66
CA SER A 60 5.29 -4.93 -0.54
C SER A 60 6.44 -5.93 -0.49
N LEU A 61 7.57 -5.50 -1.04
CA LEU A 61 8.88 -6.12 -0.86
C LEU A 61 9.68 -5.25 0.11
N ILE A 62 10.25 -5.85 1.14
CA ILE A 62 11.02 -5.16 2.16
C ILE A 62 12.42 -5.75 2.19
N VAL A 63 13.43 -4.89 2.32
CA VAL A 63 14.80 -5.25 2.66
C VAL A 63 15.24 -4.37 3.81
N GLY A 64 15.80 -4.97 4.85
CA GLY A 64 16.26 -4.27 6.03
C GLY A 64 17.59 -4.76 6.53
N TYR A 65 18.23 -3.92 7.32
CA TYR A 65 19.43 -4.24 8.06
C TYR A 65 19.24 -3.89 9.54
N SER A 66 19.34 -4.90 10.40
CA SER A 66 19.31 -4.73 11.86
C SER A 66 20.71 -4.42 12.38
N PHE A 67 20.86 -3.25 13.01
CA PHE A 67 22.10 -2.85 13.69
C PHE A 67 22.22 -3.47 15.07
N ASN A 68 21.08 -3.75 15.69
CA ASN A 68 20.94 -4.35 17.02
C ASN A 68 19.47 -4.75 17.22
N PRO A 69 19.09 -5.41 18.35
CA PRO A 69 17.73 -5.89 18.56
C PRO A 69 16.63 -4.80 18.60
N TRP A 70 17.00 -3.53 18.75
CA TRP A 70 16.03 -2.43 18.89
C TRP A 70 16.05 -1.43 17.72
N LEU A 71 17.03 -1.52 16.80
CA LEU A 71 17.16 -0.58 15.67
C LEU A 71 17.49 -1.31 14.38
N ALA A 72 16.67 -1.08 13.34
CA ALA A 72 16.94 -1.45 11.96
C ALA A 72 16.62 -0.30 11.00
N VAL A 73 17.14 -0.37 9.80
CA VAL A 73 16.73 0.47 8.67
C VAL A 73 16.10 -0.43 7.63
N GLU A 74 14.93 -0.05 7.15
CA GLU A 74 14.17 -0.76 6.12
C GLU A 74 13.98 0.08 4.86
N GLY A 75 14.22 -0.51 3.69
CA GLY A 75 13.75 -0.02 2.39
C GLY A 75 12.60 -0.87 1.89
N GLY A 76 11.60 -0.26 1.27
CA GLY A 76 10.42 -0.96 0.78
C GLY A 76 10.04 -0.55 -0.65
N LEU A 77 9.52 -1.52 -1.41
CA LEU A 77 8.82 -1.31 -2.68
C LEU A 77 7.37 -1.76 -2.49
N HIS A 78 6.44 -0.88 -2.73
CA HIS A 78 5.01 -1.12 -2.52
C HIS A 78 4.25 -0.99 -3.83
N ALA A 79 3.27 -1.86 -4.05
CA ALA A 79 2.34 -1.79 -5.17
C ALA A 79 0.93 -2.12 -4.67
N GLN A 80 -0.02 -1.24 -4.97
CA GLN A 80 -1.42 -1.37 -4.61
C GLN A 80 -2.30 -0.98 -5.78
N GLN A 81 -3.45 -1.62 -5.92
CA GLN A 81 -4.40 -1.36 -6.99
C GLN A 81 -5.83 -1.37 -6.43
N MET A 82 -6.66 -0.52 -7.00
CA MET A 82 -8.11 -0.51 -6.82
C MET A 82 -8.77 -0.43 -8.20
N ASP A 83 -9.75 -1.28 -8.43
CA ASP A 83 -10.61 -1.25 -9.61
C ASP A 83 -12.05 -0.97 -9.16
N GLN A 84 -12.67 0.07 -9.67
CA GLN A 84 -14.04 0.46 -9.32
C GLN A 84 -14.89 0.65 -10.56
N LEU A 85 -16.03 -0.04 -10.61
CA LEU A 85 -17.06 0.15 -11.63
C LEU A 85 -18.26 0.90 -11.04
N THR A 86 -18.52 2.09 -11.52
CA THR A 86 -19.63 2.92 -11.08
C THR A 86 -20.70 3.02 -12.19
N TRP A 87 -21.97 2.75 -11.83
CA TRP A 87 -23.12 2.89 -12.71
C TRP A 87 -23.94 4.12 -12.33
N VAL A 88 -24.26 4.93 -13.33
CA VAL A 88 -25.17 6.07 -13.16
C VAL A 88 -26.42 5.82 -13.97
N THR A 89 -27.57 5.85 -13.29
CA THR A 89 -28.88 5.71 -13.93
C THR A 89 -29.82 6.78 -13.41
N SER A 90 -30.31 7.61 -14.31
CA SER A 90 -31.33 8.62 -14.04
C SER A 90 -32.34 8.68 -15.20
N PRO A 91 -33.49 9.34 -15.05
CA PRO A 91 -34.50 9.44 -16.13
C PRO A 91 -33.98 10.06 -17.45
N ILE A 92 -32.90 10.82 -17.39
CA ILE A 92 -32.34 11.56 -18.54
C ILE A 92 -30.89 11.14 -18.89
N ALA A 93 -30.24 10.30 -18.07
CA ALA A 93 -28.88 9.89 -18.29
C ALA A 93 -28.65 8.46 -17.80
N THR A 94 -27.94 7.67 -18.59
CA THR A 94 -27.43 6.33 -18.19
C THR A 94 -25.97 6.25 -18.59
N GLY A 95 -25.16 5.59 -17.78
CA GLY A 95 -23.75 5.41 -18.09
C GLY A 95 -23.02 4.53 -17.08
N PHE A 96 -21.78 4.21 -17.40
CA PHE A 96 -20.85 3.58 -16.47
C PHE A 96 -19.47 4.25 -16.60
N ALA A 97 -18.75 4.21 -15.51
CA ALA A 97 -17.34 4.58 -15.45
C ALA A 97 -16.56 3.45 -14.75
N ASP A 98 -15.52 2.99 -15.40
CA ASP A 98 -14.51 2.10 -14.85
C ASP A 98 -13.31 2.94 -14.45
N THR A 99 -12.99 2.95 -13.16
CA THR A 99 -11.89 3.72 -12.59
C THR A 99 -10.86 2.74 -12.03
N THR A 100 -9.64 2.81 -12.54
CA THR A 100 -8.50 2.06 -12.03
C THR A 100 -7.52 3.02 -11.37
N ILE A 101 -7.12 2.72 -10.13
CA ILE A 101 -6.09 3.46 -9.40
C ILE A 101 -4.93 2.51 -9.15
N ASP A 102 -3.78 2.80 -9.75
CA ASP A 102 -2.52 2.12 -9.51
C ASP A 102 -1.61 3.01 -8.66
N THR A 103 -1.14 2.47 -7.54
CA THR A 103 -0.22 3.18 -6.64
C THR A 103 1.06 2.38 -6.47
N ARG A 104 2.20 3.03 -6.69
CA ARG A 104 3.53 2.45 -6.50
C ARG A 104 4.36 3.37 -5.63
N SER A 105 5.04 2.80 -4.64
CA SER A 105 5.84 3.59 -3.70
C SER A 105 7.19 2.95 -3.44
N ILE A 106 8.17 3.81 -3.17
CA ILE A 106 9.46 3.43 -2.59
C ILE A 106 9.54 4.10 -1.23
N SER A 107 9.88 3.36 -0.20
CA SER A 107 9.99 3.87 1.17
C SER A 107 11.35 3.63 1.80
N LEU A 108 11.68 4.47 2.76
CA LEU A 108 12.83 4.31 3.66
C LEU A 108 12.36 4.64 5.08
N ALA A 109 12.61 3.73 6.02
CA ALA A 109 12.17 3.88 7.40
C ALA A 109 13.21 3.39 8.40
N ALA A 110 13.20 3.99 9.60
CA ALA A 110 13.90 3.47 10.76
C ALA A 110 12.92 2.62 11.56
N LYS A 111 13.22 1.32 11.75
CA LYS A 111 12.42 0.42 12.58
C LYS A 111 12.99 0.41 13.99
N LEU A 112 12.18 0.88 14.93
CA LEU A 112 12.46 0.89 16.36
C LEU A 112 11.67 -0.25 17.01
N SER A 113 12.34 -1.26 17.51
CA SER A 113 11.73 -2.46 18.06
C SER A 113 11.96 -2.57 19.57
N GLN A 114 10.95 -3.01 20.29
CA GLN A 114 11.01 -3.36 21.70
C GLN A 114 10.72 -4.85 21.84
N PRO A 115 11.72 -5.68 22.12
CA PRO A 115 11.49 -7.11 22.43
C PRO A 115 10.54 -7.27 23.64
N LEU A 116 9.60 -8.19 23.51
CA LEU A 116 8.63 -8.57 24.53
C LEU A 116 8.89 -10.03 24.95
N ALA A 117 7.96 -10.63 25.71
CA ALA A 117 8.05 -12.04 26.06
C ALA A 117 7.63 -12.97 24.90
N TRP A 118 8.08 -14.22 24.94
CA TRP A 118 7.65 -15.33 24.06
C TRP A 118 7.87 -15.11 22.57
N GLY A 119 8.93 -14.42 22.17
CA GLY A 119 9.27 -14.18 20.76
C GLY A 119 8.50 -13.03 20.09
N PHE A 120 7.69 -12.30 20.85
CA PHE A 120 7.04 -11.09 20.35
C PHE A 120 7.96 -9.87 20.46
N SER A 121 7.77 -8.93 19.53
CA SER A 121 8.38 -7.60 19.59
C SER A 121 7.34 -6.57 19.13
N ALA A 122 7.20 -5.47 19.86
CA ALA A 122 6.47 -4.31 19.38
C ALA A 122 7.42 -3.40 18.61
N TYR A 123 6.92 -2.75 17.55
CA TYR A 123 7.76 -1.82 16.79
C TYR A 123 7.02 -0.55 16.37
N ALA A 124 7.81 0.50 16.10
CA ALA A 124 7.40 1.71 15.43
C ALA A 124 8.39 2.00 14.29
N LYS A 125 7.88 2.38 13.11
CA LYS A 125 8.67 2.70 11.92
C LYS A 125 8.31 4.10 11.39
N PRO A 126 8.91 5.17 11.90
CA PRO A 126 8.90 6.44 11.21
C PRO A 126 9.70 6.36 9.91
N GLY A 127 9.15 6.91 8.85
CA GLY A 127 9.75 6.85 7.52
C GLY A 127 9.29 7.96 6.59
N ILE A 128 9.81 7.87 5.37
CA ILE A 128 9.40 8.69 4.23
C ILE A 128 9.12 7.76 3.04
N ALA A 129 8.15 8.11 2.22
CA ALA A 129 7.86 7.40 0.99
C ALA A 129 7.73 8.36 -0.19
N TYR A 130 8.19 7.91 -1.35
CA TYR A 130 7.90 8.52 -2.63
C TYR A 130 6.84 7.65 -3.31
N THR A 131 5.66 8.22 -3.51
CA THR A 131 4.51 7.54 -4.10
C THR A 131 4.17 8.14 -5.46
N ARG A 132 3.94 7.27 -6.44
CA ARG A 132 3.38 7.59 -7.74
C ARG A 132 2.02 6.92 -7.84
N THR A 133 0.98 7.72 -8.05
CA THR A 133 -0.39 7.27 -8.26
C THR A 133 -0.81 7.60 -9.69
N GLU A 134 -1.36 6.61 -10.37
CA GLU A 134 -1.94 6.71 -11.71
C GLU A 134 -3.43 6.39 -11.62
N VAL A 135 -4.26 7.32 -12.06
CA VAL A 135 -5.71 7.19 -12.10
C VAL A 135 -6.13 7.12 -13.54
N GLU A 136 -6.78 6.06 -13.96
CA GLU A 136 -7.36 5.88 -15.29
C GLU A 136 -8.89 5.78 -15.17
N VAL A 137 -9.59 6.55 -15.95
CA VAL A 137 -11.06 6.54 -16.03
C VAL A 137 -11.47 6.26 -17.46
N VAL A 138 -12.28 5.22 -17.66
CA VAL A 138 -12.88 4.89 -18.96
C VAL A 138 -14.37 4.68 -18.76
N GLY A 139 -15.21 5.39 -19.53
CA GLY A 139 -16.64 5.28 -19.37
C GLY A 139 -17.42 5.63 -20.62
N ASN A 140 -18.72 5.27 -20.58
CA ASN A 140 -19.71 5.67 -21.57
C ASN A 140 -20.87 6.34 -20.85
N ALA A 141 -21.35 7.45 -21.42
CA ALA A 141 -22.55 8.12 -20.95
C ALA A 141 -23.51 8.36 -22.11
N THR A 142 -24.79 8.13 -21.87
CA THR A 142 -25.89 8.50 -22.79
C THR A 142 -26.78 9.50 -22.08
N ILE A 143 -26.85 10.72 -22.62
CA ILE A 143 -27.64 11.83 -22.08
C ILE A 143 -28.63 12.26 -23.13
N LEU A 144 -29.94 12.22 -22.84
CA LEU A 144 -31.02 12.58 -23.77
C LEU A 144 -30.91 11.84 -25.11
N GLY A 145 -30.45 10.57 -25.11
CA GLY A 145 -30.31 9.76 -26.32
C GLY A 145 -29.03 10.00 -27.13
N MET A 146 -28.15 10.90 -26.68
CA MET A 146 -26.82 11.11 -27.29
C MET A 146 -25.77 10.34 -26.43
N SER A 147 -25.06 9.41 -27.08
CA SER A 147 -24.01 8.61 -26.44
C SER A 147 -22.64 9.24 -26.70
N GLY A 148 -21.83 9.28 -25.63
CA GLY A 148 -20.44 9.73 -25.67
C GLY A 148 -19.53 8.82 -24.85
N GLN A 149 -18.27 8.72 -25.25
CA GLN A 149 -17.22 8.05 -24.49
C GLN A 149 -16.40 9.08 -23.72
N VAL A 150 -16.09 8.76 -22.47
CA VAL A 150 -15.20 9.56 -21.63
C VAL A 150 -13.99 8.70 -21.30
N SER A 151 -12.80 9.23 -21.52
CA SER A 151 -11.55 8.60 -21.09
C SER A 151 -10.58 9.67 -20.61
N GLY A 152 -9.88 9.39 -19.55
CA GLY A 152 -8.87 10.28 -18.99
C GLY A 152 -7.88 9.49 -18.15
N SER A 153 -6.63 9.97 -18.10
CA SER A 153 -5.61 9.45 -17.21
C SER A 153 -4.86 10.62 -16.57
N GLU A 154 -4.59 10.49 -15.28
CA GLU A 154 -3.80 11.45 -14.53
C GLU A 154 -2.75 10.71 -13.71
N THR A 155 -1.51 11.22 -13.70
CA THR A 155 -0.43 10.69 -12.88
C THR A 155 0.07 11.77 -11.94
N LYS A 156 0.11 11.45 -10.65
CA LYS A 156 0.68 12.32 -9.60
C LYS A 156 1.78 11.60 -8.85
N SER A 157 2.79 12.37 -8.43
CA SER A 157 3.87 11.83 -7.59
C SER A 157 4.14 12.76 -6.43
N LYS A 158 4.37 12.17 -5.25
CA LYS A 158 4.58 12.92 -4.02
C LYS A 158 5.54 12.21 -3.07
N VAL A 159 6.34 13.00 -2.35
CA VAL A 159 7.08 12.55 -1.17
C VAL A 159 6.27 12.91 0.07
N HIS A 160 6.08 11.95 0.97
CA HIS A 160 5.31 12.15 2.20
C HIS A 160 5.91 11.35 3.36
N PRO A 161 5.74 11.83 4.62
CA PRO A 161 6.10 11.05 5.79
C PRO A 161 5.09 9.93 6.03
N ASN A 162 5.57 8.86 6.66
CA ASN A 162 4.75 7.75 7.13
C ASN A 162 5.18 7.29 8.52
N LEU A 163 4.26 6.69 9.23
CA LEU A 163 4.48 6.05 10.51
C LEU A 163 3.75 4.71 10.53
N GLU A 164 4.49 3.64 10.74
CA GLU A 164 3.93 2.31 10.96
C GLU A 164 4.17 1.89 12.40
N VAL A 165 3.19 1.25 13.02
CA VAL A 165 3.30 0.59 14.33
C VAL A 165 2.80 -0.84 14.20
N GLY A 166 3.39 -1.76 14.96
CA GLY A 166 2.97 -3.15 14.84
C GLY A 166 3.61 -4.08 15.83
N LEU A 167 3.36 -5.36 15.59
CA LEU A 167 3.89 -6.48 16.35
C LEU A 167 4.53 -7.49 15.40
N ASP A 168 5.70 -7.96 15.74
CA ASP A 168 6.38 -9.10 15.11
C ASP A 168 6.40 -10.30 16.05
N TYR A 169 6.35 -11.47 15.47
CA TYR A 169 6.56 -12.75 16.16
C TYR A 169 7.66 -13.54 15.46
N ALA A 170 8.73 -13.85 16.19
CA ALA A 170 9.83 -14.69 15.72
C ALA A 170 9.48 -16.16 15.94
N PHE A 171 9.33 -16.93 14.86
CA PHE A 171 9.13 -18.38 14.93
C PHE A 171 10.44 -19.11 15.29
N ASN A 172 11.54 -18.56 14.77
CA ASN A 172 12.91 -19.02 15.00
C ASN A 172 13.88 -17.88 14.58
N ASP A 173 15.18 -18.17 14.61
CA ASP A 173 16.22 -17.17 14.29
C ASP A 173 16.17 -16.66 12.84
N SER A 174 15.58 -17.45 11.93
CA SER A 174 15.51 -17.12 10.50
C SER A 174 14.16 -16.58 10.02
N PHE A 175 13.06 -16.86 10.72
CA PHE A 175 11.74 -16.48 10.27
C PHE A 175 10.94 -15.71 11.31
N SER A 176 10.33 -14.64 10.89
CA SER A 176 9.34 -13.90 11.68
C SER A 176 8.14 -13.49 10.83
N ALA A 177 6.98 -13.34 11.45
CA ALA A 177 5.81 -12.73 10.84
C ALA A 177 5.36 -11.54 11.68
N GLY A 178 4.70 -10.58 11.04
CA GLY A 178 4.24 -9.38 11.70
C GLY A 178 2.91 -8.88 11.19
N ILE A 179 2.25 -8.12 12.04
CA ILE A 179 1.08 -7.32 11.69
C ILE A 179 1.40 -5.87 11.99
N GLY A 180 1.13 -4.98 11.03
CA GLY A 180 1.41 -3.56 11.14
C GLY A 180 0.24 -2.70 10.68
N TYR A 181 0.14 -1.53 11.28
CA TYR A 181 -0.73 -0.45 10.84
C TYR A 181 0.14 0.74 10.48
N GLU A 182 0.04 1.19 9.24
CA GLU A 182 0.77 2.35 8.72
C GLU A 182 -0.18 3.48 8.37
N ARG A 183 0.14 4.69 8.80
CA ARG A 183 -0.47 5.93 8.33
C ARG A 183 0.52 6.69 7.46
N GLN A 184 0.12 6.94 6.23
CA GLN A 184 0.84 7.77 5.28
C GLN A 184 0.18 9.15 5.26
N PHE A 185 0.91 10.16 5.72
CA PHE A 185 0.37 11.50 5.88
C PHE A 185 0.40 12.28 4.57
N ASN A 186 -0.74 12.80 4.15
CA ASN A 186 -0.86 13.56 2.90
C ASN A 186 -0.35 12.78 1.67
N ALA A 187 -0.59 11.48 1.61
CA ALA A 187 -0.09 10.60 0.55
C ALA A 187 -0.70 10.91 -0.82
N LEU A 188 -1.97 11.29 -0.84
CA LEU A 188 -2.74 11.58 -2.03
C LEU A 188 -3.11 13.06 -2.08
N SER A 189 -3.20 13.63 -3.29
CA SER A 189 -3.67 14.98 -3.52
C SER A 189 -4.71 14.96 -4.65
N LEU A 190 -5.93 15.38 -4.34
CA LEU A 190 -7.01 15.56 -5.30
C LEU A 190 -7.37 17.06 -5.31
N GLY A 191 -6.95 17.76 -6.36
CA GLY A 191 -7.03 19.23 -6.38
C GLY A 191 -6.14 19.86 -5.31
N ASP A 192 -6.72 20.70 -4.45
CA ASP A 192 -6.04 21.37 -3.34
C ASP A 192 -6.13 20.58 -2.01
N GLU A 193 -6.87 19.48 -1.99
CA GLU A 193 -7.05 18.67 -0.79
C GLU A 193 -6.01 17.57 -0.66
N HIS A 194 -5.65 17.24 0.57
CA HIS A 194 -4.65 16.25 0.92
C HIS A 194 -5.28 15.15 1.77
N TYR A 195 -5.14 13.90 1.31
CA TYR A 195 -5.70 12.74 1.98
C TYR A 195 -4.59 11.86 2.55
N SER A 196 -4.83 11.35 3.74
CA SER A 196 -3.98 10.34 4.37
C SER A 196 -4.46 8.95 3.95
N LEU A 197 -3.53 8.00 3.95
CA LEU A 197 -3.82 6.60 3.64
C LEU A 197 -3.48 5.74 4.85
N ASP A 198 -4.45 4.98 5.30
CA ASP A 198 -4.31 4.03 6.40
C ASP A 198 -4.19 2.62 5.85
N THR A 199 -3.10 1.93 6.17
CA THR A 199 -2.75 0.62 5.61
C THR A 199 -2.57 -0.41 6.72
N LEU A 200 -3.30 -1.52 6.63
CA LEU A 200 -3.05 -2.72 7.42
C LEU A 200 -2.10 -3.63 6.63
N LYS A 201 -1.09 -4.17 7.31
CA LYS A 201 -0.05 -5.03 6.73
C LYS A 201 0.04 -6.35 7.47
N LEU A 202 0.19 -7.43 6.71
CA LEU A 202 0.55 -8.74 7.21
C LEU A 202 1.83 -9.18 6.52
N GLY A 203 2.90 -9.35 7.27
CA GLY A 203 4.24 -9.55 6.75
C GLY A 203 4.90 -10.85 7.16
N LEU A 204 5.77 -11.35 6.29
CA LEU A 204 6.69 -12.46 6.56
C LEU A 204 8.11 -11.97 6.27
N ARG A 205 9.06 -12.27 7.17
CA ARG A 205 10.48 -11.88 7.07
C ARG A 205 11.36 -13.11 7.14
N TYR A 206 12.43 -13.07 6.37
CA TYR A 206 13.55 -14.02 6.44
C TYR A 206 14.82 -13.26 6.83
N HIS A 207 15.44 -13.69 7.91
CA HIS A 207 16.70 -13.18 8.46
C HIS A 207 17.85 -14.08 7.98
N PHE A 208 18.90 -13.46 7.46
CA PHE A 208 20.07 -14.15 6.87
C PHE A 208 21.14 -14.45 7.90
#